data_cff5ac6c6d239305688245cbde146823
#
_entry.id   cff5ac6c6d239305688245cbde146823
#
_cell.length_a   1.000
_cell.length_b   1.000
_cell.length_c   1.000
_cell.angle_alpha   90.00
_cell.angle_beta   90.00
_cell.angle_gamma   90.00
#
_symmetry.space_group_name_H-M   'P 1'
#
loop_
_entity.id
_entity.type
_entity.pdbx_description
1 polymer ?
#
loop_
_entity_poly.entity_id
_entity_poly.type
_entity_poly.pdbx_seq_one_letter_code
_entity_poly.pdbx_strand_id
1 'polypeptide(L)'
;MKLVNHYDWHVQPLIQIRDARLRVANILTARILNACLYASMLCACLTPGCHSPPPKENSALIHIEILGFPDCPNTPEFGQRVQAAANEVGGFVLVAVNQQTLPTNDVRRGYPAPTALVHASDLFGLPVPTSRTLSCRTYAGGLPSVNEIAAKLRAARGPQ
;
A
#
# COMPACT_ATOMS: atom_id res chain seq x y z
N MET A 1 -34.63 4.24 -1.37
CA MET A 1 -34.05 2.88 -1.21
C MET A 1 -32.57 2.99 -1.46
N LYS A 2 -31.74 3.12 -0.38
CA LYS A 2 -30.28 3.27 -0.48
C LYS A 2 -29.67 1.89 -0.55
N LEU A 3 -28.97 1.58 -1.64
CA LEU A 3 -28.15 0.38 -1.76
C LEU A 3 -26.99 0.49 -0.75
N VAL A 4 -27.05 -0.33 0.28
CA VAL A 4 -25.96 -0.52 1.23
C VAL A 4 -24.88 -1.31 0.47
N ASN A 5 -23.80 -0.64 0.12
CA ASN A 5 -22.62 -1.28 -0.42
C ASN A 5 -22.02 -2.14 0.70
N HIS A 6 -22.30 -3.43 0.64
CA HIS A 6 -21.73 -4.43 1.54
C HIS A 6 -20.24 -4.56 1.17
N TYR A 7 -19.37 -3.83 1.88
CA TYR A 7 -17.93 -3.99 1.76
C TYR A 7 -17.59 -5.35 2.36
N ASP A 8 -17.38 -6.32 1.47
CA ASP A 8 -17.00 -7.68 1.84
C ASP A 8 -15.52 -7.68 2.25
N TRP A 9 -15.28 -7.70 3.55
CA TRP A 9 -13.93 -7.71 4.15
C TRP A 9 -13.18 -9.03 3.91
N HIS A 10 -13.81 -10.01 3.26
CA HIS A 10 -13.27 -11.37 3.17
C HIS A 10 -12.47 -11.67 1.91
N VAL A 11 -12.57 -10.87 0.85
CA VAL A 11 -11.86 -11.20 -0.40
C VAL A 11 -11.44 -9.92 -1.13
N GLN A 12 -10.29 -9.38 -0.82
CA GLN A 12 -9.54 -8.61 -1.82
C GLN A 12 -8.52 -9.57 -2.43
N PRO A 13 -8.76 -10.11 -3.63
CA PRO A 13 -7.77 -10.92 -4.29
C PRO A 13 -6.62 -10.04 -4.77
N LEU A 14 -5.42 -10.52 -4.58
CA LEU A 14 -4.12 -10.03 -5.10
C LEU A 14 -4.07 -9.88 -6.66
N ILE A 15 -5.19 -9.61 -7.33
CA ILE A 15 -5.31 -9.72 -8.80
C ILE A 15 -5.10 -8.39 -9.53
N GLN A 16 -5.13 -7.24 -8.86
CA GLN A 16 -5.07 -5.94 -9.56
C GLN A 16 -3.67 -5.51 -10.03
N ILE A 17 -2.59 -6.17 -9.62
CA ILE A 17 -1.23 -5.75 -9.99
C ILE A 17 -0.75 -6.35 -11.33
N ARG A 18 -1.38 -7.42 -11.82
CA ARG A 18 -0.93 -8.10 -13.06
C ARG A 18 -1.35 -7.41 -14.36
N ASP A 19 -2.48 -6.69 -14.38
CA ASP A 19 -3.01 -6.14 -15.65
C ASP A 19 -2.39 -4.82 -16.09
N ALA A 20 -1.82 -4.04 -15.17
CA ALA A 20 -1.17 -2.77 -15.53
C ALA A 20 0.17 -2.99 -16.27
N ARG A 21 0.90 -4.07 -15.97
CA ARG A 21 2.19 -4.37 -16.64
C ARG A 21 2.04 -4.98 -18.02
N LEU A 22 0.95 -5.67 -18.31
CA LEU A 22 0.72 -6.31 -19.61
C LEU A 22 0.28 -5.32 -20.71
N ARG A 23 -0.35 -4.20 -20.36
CA ARG A 23 -0.80 -3.21 -21.35
C ARG A 23 0.31 -2.28 -21.84
N VAL A 24 1.36 -2.06 -21.06
CA VAL A 24 2.49 -1.23 -21.49
C VAL A 24 3.47 -2.02 -22.37
N ALA A 25 3.58 -3.33 -22.18
CA ALA A 25 4.49 -4.17 -22.96
C ALA A 25 4.06 -4.34 -24.42
N ASN A 26 2.76 -4.32 -24.72
CA ASN A 26 2.26 -4.54 -26.09
C ASN A 26 2.34 -3.32 -27.02
N ILE A 27 2.54 -2.11 -26.50
CA ILE A 27 2.66 -0.90 -27.33
C ILE A 27 4.11 -0.63 -27.72
N LEU A 28 5.08 -1.11 -26.94
CA LEU A 28 6.50 -0.91 -27.24
C LEU A 28 7.08 -1.93 -28.24
N THR A 29 6.54 -3.15 -28.27
CA THR A 29 7.06 -4.21 -29.15
C THR A 29 6.70 -4.01 -30.63
N ALA A 30 5.63 -3.29 -30.94
CA ALA A 30 5.22 -3.03 -32.33
C ALA A 30 6.05 -1.94 -33.01
N ARG A 31 6.83 -1.12 -32.33
CA ARG A 31 7.64 -0.03 -32.89
C ARG A 31 9.12 -0.35 -33.04
N ILE A 32 9.61 -1.39 -32.37
CA ILE A 32 11.05 -1.75 -32.40
C ILE A 32 11.41 -2.70 -33.52
N LEU A 33 10.44 -3.45 -34.08
CA LEU A 33 10.69 -4.38 -35.18
C LEU A 33 10.95 -3.72 -36.56
N ASN A 34 10.68 -2.41 -36.68
CA ASN A 34 10.87 -1.72 -37.97
C ASN A 34 12.16 -0.87 -38.04
N ALA A 35 12.94 -0.78 -36.95
CA ALA A 35 14.17 0.02 -36.91
C ALA A 35 15.46 -0.81 -36.96
N CYS A 36 15.38 -2.14 -36.80
CA CYS A 36 16.57 -3.02 -36.79
C CYS A 36 17.04 -3.53 -38.15
N LEU A 37 16.36 -3.19 -39.26
CA LEU A 37 16.72 -3.69 -40.61
C LEU A 37 17.68 -2.78 -41.39
N TYR A 38 18.07 -1.61 -40.85
CA TYR A 38 18.91 -0.65 -41.60
C TYR A 38 20.26 -0.29 -40.97
N ALA A 39 20.68 -0.97 -39.89
CA ALA A 39 21.96 -0.66 -39.23
C ALA A 39 22.90 -1.87 -39.07
N SER A 40 22.91 -2.78 -40.04
CA SER A 40 23.92 -3.87 -40.06
C SER A 40 25.07 -3.54 -41.00
N MET A 41 25.71 -2.41 -40.82
CA MET A 41 27.08 -2.23 -41.37
C MET A 41 27.77 -1.08 -40.62
N LEU A 42 28.99 -1.38 -40.14
CA LEU A 42 29.98 -0.44 -39.59
C LEU A 42 29.71 0.10 -38.15
N CYS A 43 30.21 -0.55 -37.17
CA CYS A 43 31.27 0.02 -36.30
C CYS A 43 31.78 -1.00 -35.28
N ALA A 44 32.90 -1.62 -35.62
CA ALA A 44 33.79 -2.22 -34.62
C ALA A 44 34.48 -1.08 -33.90
N CYS A 45 33.98 -0.69 -32.73
CA CYS A 45 34.73 0.17 -31.83
C CYS A 45 34.65 -0.45 -30.40
N LEU A 46 35.80 -0.86 -29.98
CA LEU A 46 36.13 -1.22 -28.57
C LEU A 46 35.66 -0.09 -27.65
N THR A 47 34.69 -0.39 -26.77
CA THR A 47 34.46 0.39 -25.58
C THR A 47 34.41 -0.55 -24.38
N PRO A 48 35.31 -0.41 -23.42
CA PRO A 48 35.25 -1.16 -22.17
C PRO A 48 34.20 -0.56 -21.27
N GLY A 49 33.28 -1.40 -20.77
CA GLY A 49 32.59 -1.16 -19.51
C GLY A 49 31.32 -0.33 -19.54
N CYS A 50 30.26 -0.75 -20.28
CA CYS A 50 28.93 -0.43 -19.83
C CYS A 50 28.56 -1.32 -18.63
N HIS A 51 28.99 -0.90 -17.43
CA HIS A 51 28.41 -1.44 -16.20
C HIS A 51 26.96 -0.96 -16.14
N SER A 52 26.02 -1.83 -16.52
CA SER A 52 24.62 -1.63 -16.16
C SER A 52 24.58 -1.58 -14.63
N PRO A 53 23.97 -0.53 -14.02
CA PRO A 53 23.82 -0.52 -12.57
C PRO A 53 23.05 -1.78 -12.16
N PRO A 54 23.44 -2.44 -11.04
CA PRO A 54 22.73 -3.62 -10.57
C PRO A 54 21.24 -3.30 -10.43
N PRO A 55 20.34 -4.24 -10.73
CA PRO A 55 18.92 -4.05 -10.52
C PRO A 55 18.73 -3.62 -9.08
N LYS A 56 18.02 -2.50 -8.87
CA LYS A 56 17.72 -1.98 -7.55
C LYS A 56 17.14 -3.11 -6.72
N GLU A 57 17.87 -3.44 -5.68
CA GLU A 57 17.58 -4.44 -4.67
C GLU A 57 16.10 -4.39 -4.31
N ASN A 58 15.48 -5.55 -4.29
CA ASN A 58 14.05 -5.77 -4.03
C ASN A 58 13.73 -5.22 -2.64
N SER A 59 13.42 -3.92 -2.56
CA SER A 59 13.03 -3.29 -1.30
C SER A 59 11.79 -4.02 -0.80
N ALA A 60 11.94 -4.77 0.29
CA ALA A 60 10.85 -5.52 0.90
C ALA A 60 9.67 -4.58 1.15
N LEU A 61 8.47 -4.99 0.72
CA LEU A 61 7.26 -4.21 0.93
C LEU A 61 6.97 -4.07 2.43
N ILE A 62 6.68 -2.86 2.86
CA ILE A 62 6.30 -2.56 4.24
C ILE A 62 4.80 -2.83 4.40
N HIS A 63 4.45 -3.63 5.41
CA HIS A 63 3.05 -3.93 5.70
C HIS A 63 2.40 -2.81 6.51
N ILE A 64 1.20 -2.40 6.07
CA ILE A 64 0.30 -1.53 6.81
C ILE A 64 -0.88 -2.38 7.26
N GLU A 65 -1.06 -2.59 8.55
CA GLU A 65 -2.26 -3.24 9.08
C GLU A 65 -3.35 -2.18 9.33
N ILE A 66 -4.50 -2.33 8.68
CA ILE A 66 -5.68 -1.50 8.92
C ILE A 66 -6.57 -2.22 9.90
N LEU A 67 -6.58 -1.75 11.14
CA LEU A 67 -7.43 -2.28 12.20
C LEU A 67 -8.82 -1.68 12.12
N GLY A 68 -9.83 -2.53 12.14
CA GLY A 68 -11.22 -2.11 12.11
C GLY A 68 -12.17 -3.22 12.53
N PHE A 69 -13.45 -2.91 12.61
CA PHE A 69 -14.53 -3.87 12.82
C PHE A 69 -15.80 -3.37 12.11
N PRO A 70 -16.77 -4.28 11.80
CA PRO A 70 -17.92 -3.95 10.96
C PRO A 70 -18.78 -2.77 11.45
N ASP A 71 -18.92 -2.62 12.77
CA ASP A 71 -19.79 -1.60 13.38
C ASP A 71 -19.11 -0.22 13.48
N CYS A 72 -17.86 -0.07 13.04
CA CYS A 72 -17.19 1.23 13.01
C CYS A 72 -17.36 1.90 11.63
N PRO A 73 -18.21 2.94 11.50
CA PRO A 73 -18.59 3.53 10.22
C PRO A 73 -17.43 4.19 9.47
N ASN A 74 -16.40 4.59 10.18
CA ASN A 74 -15.24 5.29 9.60
C ASN A 74 -14.20 4.35 8.98
N THR A 75 -14.28 3.04 9.25
CA THR A 75 -13.25 2.08 8.82
C THR A 75 -13.15 1.97 7.29
N PRO A 76 -14.25 1.89 6.52
CA PRO A 76 -14.15 1.78 5.06
C PRO A 76 -13.51 2.99 4.41
N GLU A 77 -13.91 4.20 4.81
CA GLU A 77 -13.37 5.44 4.25
C GLU A 77 -11.91 5.63 4.63
N PHE A 78 -11.54 5.36 5.88
CA PHE A 78 -10.15 5.42 6.32
C PHE A 78 -9.27 4.45 5.53
N GLY A 79 -9.72 3.21 5.34
CA GLY A 79 -8.99 2.21 4.54
C GLY A 79 -8.75 2.67 3.09
N GLN A 80 -9.75 3.30 2.45
CA GLN A 80 -9.60 3.86 1.10
C GLN A 80 -8.57 4.98 1.06
N ARG A 81 -8.57 5.88 2.04
CA ARG A 81 -7.59 6.97 2.13
C ARG A 81 -6.17 6.45 2.36
N VAL A 82 -6.00 5.44 3.22
CA VAL A 82 -4.69 4.78 3.44
C VAL A 82 -4.22 4.09 2.16
N GLN A 83 -5.12 3.40 1.43
CA GLN A 83 -4.77 2.77 0.16
C GLN A 83 -4.31 3.80 -0.88
N ALA A 84 -5.01 4.92 -1.01
CA ALA A 84 -4.64 5.99 -1.92
C ALA A 84 -3.26 6.57 -1.57
N ALA A 85 -3.01 6.85 -0.29
CA ALA A 85 -1.73 7.34 0.20
C ALA A 85 -0.58 6.33 -0.01
N ALA A 86 -0.83 5.05 0.25
CA ALA A 86 0.15 3.98 0.04
C ALA A 86 0.52 3.83 -1.45
N ASN A 87 -0.46 3.95 -2.35
CA ASN A 87 -0.22 3.94 -3.80
C ASN A 87 0.62 5.15 -4.24
N GLU A 88 0.38 6.33 -3.66
CA GLU A 88 1.15 7.54 -3.96
C GLU A 88 2.61 7.42 -3.51
N VAL A 89 2.82 6.93 -2.29
CA VAL A 89 4.17 6.83 -1.71
C VAL A 89 4.93 5.64 -2.29
N GLY A 90 4.26 4.53 -2.57
CA GLY A 90 4.86 3.28 -3.02
C GLY A 90 5.59 2.51 -1.92
N GLY A 91 5.88 1.23 -2.18
CA GLY A 91 6.64 0.39 -1.24
C GLY A 91 5.83 -0.16 -0.06
N PHE A 92 4.51 -0.04 -0.08
CA PHE A 92 3.62 -0.53 0.96
C PHE A 92 2.63 -1.57 0.43
N VAL A 93 2.20 -2.47 1.30
CA VAL A 93 1.09 -3.38 1.10
C VAL A 93 0.13 -3.29 2.29
N LEU A 94 -1.19 -3.26 2.01
CA LEU A 94 -2.21 -3.16 3.05
C LEU A 94 -2.74 -4.53 3.43
N VAL A 95 -2.94 -4.71 4.73
CA VAL A 95 -3.58 -5.89 5.32
C VAL A 95 -4.76 -5.41 6.18
N ALA A 96 -5.98 -5.74 5.80
CA ALA A 96 -7.16 -5.46 6.61
C ALA A 96 -7.26 -6.47 7.76
N VAL A 97 -7.43 -5.98 8.97
CA VAL A 97 -7.54 -6.79 10.19
C VAL A 97 -8.86 -6.52 10.88
N ASN A 98 -9.74 -7.52 10.90
CA ASN A 98 -10.97 -7.45 11.69
C ASN A 98 -10.66 -7.72 13.17
N GLN A 99 -10.76 -6.68 14.00
CA GLN A 99 -10.43 -6.78 15.42
C GLN A 99 -11.38 -7.71 16.20
N GLN A 100 -12.61 -7.95 15.73
CA GLN A 100 -13.56 -8.87 16.39
C GLN A 100 -13.09 -10.33 16.29
N THR A 101 -12.37 -10.68 15.23
CA THR A 101 -11.89 -12.05 14.98
C THR A 101 -10.54 -12.35 15.63
N LEU A 102 -9.85 -11.33 16.15
CA LEU A 102 -8.57 -11.52 16.83
C LEU A 102 -8.76 -12.22 18.19
N PRO A 103 -7.77 -12.98 18.67
CA PRO A 103 -7.76 -13.51 20.03
C PRO A 103 -7.99 -12.43 21.08
N THR A 104 -8.65 -12.77 22.18
CA THR A 104 -9.02 -11.78 23.23
C THR A 104 -7.82 -11.11 23.90
N ASN A 105 -6.67 -11.77 23.91
CA ASN A 105 -5.40 -11.26 24.44
C ASN A 105 -4.56 -10.48 23.38
N ASP A 106 -4.98 -10.46 22.12
CA ASP A 106 -4.25 -9.72 21.08
C ASP A 106 -4.30 -8.22 21.34
N VAL A 107 -3.12 -7.60 21.38
CA VAL A 107 -2.98 -6.16 21.65
C VAL A 107 -3.71 -5.29 20.63
N ARG A 108 -3.80 -5.76 19.39
CA ARG A 108 -4.47 -5.02 18.30
C ARG A 108 -5.96 -4.80 18.54
N ARG A 109 -6.62 -5.64 19.36
CA ARG A 109 -8.01 -5.42 19.73
C ARG A 109 -8.24 -4.11 20.50
N GLY A 110 -7.23 -3.66 21.23
CA GLY A 110 -7.36 -2.48 22.10
C GLY A 110 -7.17 -1.15 21.38
N TYR A 111 -6.64 -1.15 20.14
CA TYR A 111 -6.56 0.09 19.38
C TYR A 111 -7.96 0.53 18.93
N PRO A 112 -8.31 1.82 19.12
CA PRO A 112 -9.60 2.32 18.65
C PRO A 112 -9.66 2.35 17.12
N ALA A 113 -10.71 1.78 16.53
CA ALA A 113 -10.91 1.70 15.08
C ALA A 113 -11.43 3.02 14.48
N PRO A 114 -10.99 3.42 13.29
CA PRO A 114 -9.94 2.78 12.49
C PRO A 114 -8.55 3.18 12.94
N THR A 115 -7.58 2.26 12.86
CA THR A 115 -6.16 2.52 13.15
C THR A 115 -5.30 1.89 12.06
N ALA A 116 -4.24 2.56 11.64
CA ALA A 116 -3.22 2.04 10.74
C ALA A 116 -1.94 1.78 11.52
N LEU A 117 -1.46 0.54 11.51
CA LEU A 117 -0.18 0.17 12.12
C LEU A 117 0.88 -0.02 11.02
N VAL A 118 2.04 0.58 11.23
CA VAL A 118 3.26 0.35 10.45
C VAL A 118 4.35 -0.07 11.43
N HIS A 119 5.02 -1.18 11.17
CA HIS A 119 5.99 -1.76 12.10
C HIS A 119 5.42 -1.95 13.53
N ALA A 120 4.15 -2.43 13.60
CA ALA A 120 3.40 -2.64 14.84
C ALA A 120 3.14 -1.36 15.68
N SER A 121 3.39 -0.18 15.13
CA SER A 121 3.15 1.12 15.77
C SER A 121 2.06 1.90 15.05
N ASP A 122 1.21 2.61 15.81
CA ASP A 122 0.19 3.48 15.20
C ASP A 122 0.82 4.60 14.39
N LEU A 123 0.36 4.75 13.14
CA LEU A 123 0.86 5.75 12.20
C LEU A 123 0.71 7.20 12.71
N PHE A 124 -0.28 7.45 13.58
CA PHE A 124 -0.57 8.76 14.15
C PHE A 124 -0.12 8.89 15.63
N GLY A 125 0.66 7.93 16.11
CA GLY A 125 1.36 8.04 17.38
C GLY A 125 0.53 7.69 18.63
N LEU A 126 -0.58 6.92 18.50
CA LEU A 126 -1.24 6.37 19.67
C LEU A 126 -0.30 5.38 20.37
N PRO A 127 -0.24 5.44 21.70
CA PRO A 127 0.50 4.45 22.48
C PRO A 127 -0.15 3.06 22.37
N VAL A 128 0.65 2.03 22.67
CA VAL A 128 0.14 0.66 22.76
C VAL A 128 -0.97 0.58 23.81
N PRO A 129 -2.18 0.09 23.43
CA PRO A 129 -3.31 0.07 24.37
C PRO A 129 -3.10 -0.94 25.51
N THR A 130 -3.51 -0.57 26.69
CA THR A 130 -3.53 -1.46 27.88
C THR A 130 -4.82 -2.27 27.98
N SER A 131 -5.94 -1.74 27.47
CA SER A 131 -7.22 -2.44 27.36
C SER A 131 -7.31 -3.21 26.06
N ARG A 132 -8.19 -4.22 26.01
CA ARG A 132 -8.55 -5.00 24.80
C ARG A 132 -9.98 -4.75 24.35
N THR A 133 -10.61 -3.70 24.88
CA THR A 133 -11.98 -3.33 24.56
C THR A 133 -12.02 -2.67 23.17
N LEU A 134 -12.94 -3.13 22.32
CA LEU A 134 -13.19 -2.50 21.03
C LEU A 134 -13.79 -1.11 21.22
N SER A 135 -13.30 -0.14 20.50
CA SER A 135 -13.81 1.23 20.52
C SER A 135 -13.60 1.91 19.17
N CYS A 136 -14.38 2.97 18.91
CA CYS A 136 -14.17 3.81 17.74
C CYS A 136 -13.24 4.96 18.04
N ARG A 137 -12.36 5.29 17.07
CA ARG A 137 -11.45 6.42 17.14
C ARG A 137 -12.12 7.68 16.64
N THR A 138 -11.96 8.75 17.40
CA THR A 138 -12.26 10.09 16.94
C THR A 138 -10.97 10.80 16.60
N TYR A 139 -10.84 11.26 15.37
CA TYR A 139 -9.73 12.11 14.95
C TYR A 139 -10.11 13.57 15.12
N ALA A 140 -9.21 14.37 15.67
CA ALA A 140 -9.41 15.82 15.75
C ALA A 140 -9.48 16.39 14.31
N GLY A 141 -10.61 17.03 13.98
CA GLY A 141 -10.84 17.53 12.62
C GLY A 141 -11.39 16.52 11.62
N GLY A 142 -11.80 15.31 12.05
CA GLY A 142 -12.30 14.24 11.19
C GLY A 142 -11.21 13.28 10.72
N LEU A 143 -11.56 12.36 9.83
CA LEU A 143 -10.60 11.39 9.31
C LEU A 143 -9.43 12.08 8.61
N PRO A 144 -8.17 11.62 8.83
CA PRO A 144 -6.99 12.18 8.17
C PRO A 144 -7.14 12.16 6.65
N SER A 145 -6.66 13.21 6.01
CA SER A 145 -6.62 13.32 4.55
C SER A 145 -5.58 12.36 3.96
N VAL A 146 -5.71 12.07 2.65
CA VAL A 146 -4.71 11.27 1.91
C VAL A 146 -3.32 11.89 2.04
N ASN A 147 -3.20 13.21 1.95
CA ASN A 147 -1.91 13.91 2.04
C ASN A 147 -1.27 13.77 3.44
N GLU A 148 -2.05 13.86 4.51
CA GLU A 148 -1.57 13.66 5.88
C GLU A 148 -1.07 12.23 6.09
N ILE A 149 -1.85 11.25 5.61
CA ILE A 149 -1.46 9.84 5.66
C ILE A 149 -0.17 9.62 4.85
N ALA A 150 -0.09 10.13 3.62
CA ALA A 150 1.08 10.01 2.77
C ALA A 150 2.34 10.62 3.41
N ALA A 151 2.22 11.77 4.06
CA ALA A 151 3.32 12.39 4.80
C ALA A 151 3.83 11.49 5.94
N LYS A 152 2.90 10.87 6.70
CA LYS A 152 3.25 9.93 7.77
C LYS A 152 3.89 8.64 7.23
N LEU A 153 3.39 8.11 6.10
CA LEU A 153 3.97 6.92 5.47
C LEU A 153 5.39 7.19 4.95
N ARG A 154 5.66 8.36 4.36
CA ARG A 154 7.02 8.75 3.96
C ARG A 154 7.97 8.79 5.17
N ALA A 155 7.52 9.35 6.28
CA ALA A 155 8.29 9.37 7.52
C ALA A 155 8.54 7.96 8.08
N ALA A 156 7.55 7.08 8.05
CA ALA A 156 7.66 5.71 8.54
C ALA A 156 8.56 4.82 7.67
N ARG A 157 8.70 5.16 6.37
CA ARG A 157 9.59 4.43 5.44
C ARG A 157 11.08 4.75 5.69
N GLY A 158 11.37 5.88 6.29
CA GLY A 158 12.74 6.33 6.50
C GLY A 158 13.41 6.92 5.24
N PRO A 159 14.64 7.39 5.35
CA PRO A 159 15.43 7.88 4.21
C PRO A 159 15.75 6.72 3.26
N GLN A 160 15.68 6.98 1.96
CA GLN A 160 16.08 6.08 0.86
C GLN A 160 17.46 6.43 0.35
#